data_253dfd0d976a28b422c7303c45852136
#
_entry.id   253dfd0d976a28b422c7303c45852136
#
_cell.length_a   1.000
_cell.length_b   1.000
_cell.length_c   1.000
_cell.angle_alpha   90.00
_cell.angle_beta   90.00
_cell.angle_gamma   90.00
#
_symmetry.space_group_name_H-M   'P 1'
#
loop_
_entity.id
_entity.type
_entity.pdbx_description
1 polymer ?
#
loop_
_entity_poly.entity_id
_entity_poly.type
_entity_poly.pdbx_seq_one_letter_code
_entity_poly.pdbx_strand_id
1 'polypeptide(L)'
;MGILRTDKGKVYTVAQWYPRMCVYDDLRGWNILPYTGQGEFYLEYGDFNVNITAPSDHIVVCSGELLNPLETYTLDQLDRWAKAEASDETVMIRSAEEINDSDSRPAGREMITWRFRIENARDVAWASSSAFIVDAARINLPSGKKSMAISAYPIESYGGNAWERSTEYTKASVEHYSERWFEYPYPTAINVAGNVKGMEYPGVSFCYYASKGQSLWGVTDHEFGHNWFPMIVGSNERLYGWMDEGFNSFVNDICTEEFNEGEYYPGKPNQHMMVFTYGFYSDKVEPTITAPDNLIEDNMGLQYRKTAMVLWLLRDNVLGAKRFDDAFKEYINRWAYKHPAPDDFFRTMEDVSGEDLGWFWRSWVLNNWALDQAITDVQYILGDPSKGAYITVKNMREIPMPVKLEITTVSGKKIRKTLPVEVWKNNVDWKFLVESTEAFEKVMIDPDFEYPDVDAKNNYWDPSSE
;
A
#
# COMPACT_ATOMS: atom_id res chain seq x y z
N MET A 1 6.84 0.60 -20.04
CA MET A 1 6.75 -0.70 -20.72
C MET A 1 7.91 -0.83 -21.68
N GLY A 2 8.26 -2.01 -22.12
CA GLY A 2 9.45 -2.12 -22.96
C GLY A 2 9.86 -3.54 -23.30
N ILE A 3 11.12 -3.69 -23.63
CA ILE A 3 11.72 -4.95 -24.01
C ILE A 3 12.89 -5.27 -23.09
N LEU A 4 12.79 -6.39 -22.36
CA LEU A 4 13.92 -6.98 -21.66
C LEU A 4 14.60 -7.98 -22.61
N ARG A 5 15.92 -7.84 -22.78
CA ARG A 5 16.74 -8.80 -23.56
C ARG A 5 17.28 -9.85 -22.61
N THR A 6 17.08 -11.13 -22.96
CA THR A 6 17.54 -12.29 -22.18
C THR A 6 18.34 -13.23 -23.06
N ASP A 7 19.01 -14.19 -22.49
CA ASP A 7 19.82 -15.18 -23.23
C ASP A 7 18.95 -16.11 -24.13
N LYS A 8 17.68 -16.33 -23.74
CA LYS A 8 16.76 -17.26 -24.42
C LYS A 8 15.69 -16.57 -25.27
N GLY A 9 15.70 -15.23 -25.34
CA GLY A 9 14.72 -14.49 -26.10
C GLY A 9 14.53 -13.06 -25.59
N LYS A 10 13.38 -12.47 -25.90
CA LYS A 10 13.01 -11.13 -25.43
C LYS A 10 11.70 -11.22 -24.68
N VAL A 11 11.62 -10.54 -23.55
CA VAL A 11 10.35 -10.31 -22.86
C VAL A 11 9.78 -8.97 -23.32
N TYR A 12 8.58 -8.99 -23.84
CA TYR A 12 7.82 -7.81 -24.22
C TYR A 12 6.76 -7.55 -23.17
N THR A 13 6.81 -6.39 -22.53
CA THR A 13 5.77 -5.90 -21.62
C THR A 13 5.01 -4.78 -22.29
N VAL A 14 3.70 -4.91 -22.43
CA VAL A 14 2.86 -3.99 -23.21
C VAL A 14 1.67 -3.54 -22.38
N ALA A 15 1.55 -2.22 -22.26
CA ALA A 15 0.41 -1.56 -21.65
C ALA A 15 0.20 -0.20 -22.32
N GLN A 16 -0.97 0.39 -22.12
CA GLN A 16 -1.32 1.72 -22.67
C GLN A 16 -1.19 1.78 -24.20
N TRP A 17 -1.54 0.70 -24.88
CA TRP A 17 -1.37 0.57 -26.35
C TRP A 17 -2.64 0.89 -27.17
N TYR A 18 -3.75 1.19 -26.50
CA TYR A 18 -5.04 1.49 -27.10
C TYR A 18 -5.62 2.80 -26.54
N PRO A 19 -6.56 3.47 -27.23
CA PRO A 19 -7.26 4.62 -26.70
C PRO A 19 -8.09 4.20 -25.47
N ARG A 20 -7.83 4.83 -24.32
CA ARG A 20 -8.51 4.54 -23.06
C ARG A 20 -9.60 5.58 -22.78
N MET A 21 -10.71 5.12 -22.19
CA MET A 21 -11.82 6.00 -21.83
C MET A 21 -11.51 6.75 -20.53
N CYS A 22 -11.45 8.07 -20.59
CA CYS A 22 -11.34 8.91 -19.41
C CYS A 22 -12.68 8.97 -18.64
N VAL A 23 -12.59 9.21 -17.34
CA VAL A 23 -13.77 9.33 -16.49
C VAL A 23 -14.53 10.62 -16.75
N TYR A 24 -15.86 10.52 -16.78
CA TYR A 24 -16.77 11.65 -16.67
C TYR A 24 -17.39 11.63 -15.26
N ASP A 25 -16.96 12.53 -14.39
CA ASP A 25 -17.45 12.62 -13.01
C ASP A 25 -18.36 13.87 -12.80
N ASP A 26 -19.09 13.88 -11.69
CA ASP A 26 -20.00 14.96 -11.31
C ASP A 26 -19.29 16.19 -10.71
N LEU A 27 -17.98 16.08 -10.42
CA LEU A 27 -17.19 17.17 -9.86
C LEU A 27 -16.56 18.06 -10.93
N ARG A 28 -16.07 17.43 -12.03
CA ARG A 28 -15.25 18.10 -13.05
C ARG A 28 -15.74 17.85 -14.49
N GLY A 29 -16.71 16.96 -14.70
CA GLY A 29 -17.11 16.51 -16.02
C GLY A 29 -16.06 15.58 -16.63
N TRP A 30 -15.66 15.81 -17.90
CA TRP A 30 -14.62 15.03 -18.56
C TRP A 30 -13.22 15.30 -17.98
N ASN A 31 -12.59 14.26 -17.42
CA ASN A 31 -11.25 14.33 -16.87
C ASN A 31 -10.21 14.03 -17.95
N ILE A 32 -9.74 15.09 -18.62
CA ILE A 32 -8.87 15.02 -19.80
C ILE A 32 -7.41 15.40 -19.52
N LEU A 33 -6.98 15.41 -18.26
CA LEU A 33 -5.58 15.69 -17.91
C LEU A 33 -4.66 14.67 -18.59
N PRO A 34 -3.62 15.11 -19.30
CA PRO A 34 -2.69 14.20 -19.96
C PRO A 34 -1.84 13.44 -18.93
N TYR A 35 -1.29 12.30 -19.34
CA TYR A 35 -0.26 11.62 -18.59
C TYR A 35 1.07 12.36 -18.73
N THR A 36 1.58 12.93 -17.66
CA THR A 36 2.80 13.74 -17.63
C THR A 36 3.95 13.08 -16.88
N GLY A 37 3.70 11.92 -16.27
CA GLY A 37 4.76 11.05 -15.76
C GLY A 37 4.67 10.72 -14.27
N GLN A 38 4.04 11.57 -13.45
CA GLN A 38 3.93 11.34 -12.00
C GLN A 38 2.52 10.87 -11.61
N GLY A 39 1.48 11.55 -12.07
CA GLY A 39 0.10 11.13 -11.86
C GLY A 39 -0.30 10.08 -12.90
N GLU A 40 -0.69 8.87 -12.47
CA GLU A 40 -0.77 7.73 -13.37
C GLU A 40 -2.07 7.63 -14.13
N PHE A 41 -3.18 7.19 -13.51
CA PHE A 41 -4.39 6.85 -14.24
C PHE A 41 -5.65 7.48 -13.65
N TYR A 42 -6.63 7.71 -14.50
CA TYR A 42 -8.02 7.96 -14.12
C TYR A 42 -8.90 7.53 -15.27
N LEU A 43 -9.35 6.28 -15.22
CA LEU A 43 -9.97 5.58 -16.33
C LEU A 43 -11.31 4.97 -15.90
N GLU A 44 -12.25 4.91 -16.87
CA GLU A 44 -13.57 4.34 -16.65
C GLU A 44 -13.53 2.81 -16.63
N TYR A 45 -14.42 2.20 -15.87
CA TYR A 45 -14.58 0.74 -15.80
C TYR A 45 -15.30 0.18 -17.03
N GLY A 46 -14.92 -1.02 -17.45
CA GLY A 46 -15.53 -1.72 -18.57
C GLY A 46 -15.10 -3.18 -18.66
N ASP A 47 -15.69 -3.87 -19.63
CA ASP A 47 -15.33 -5.23 -19.97
C ASP A 47 -14.40 -5.24 -21.18
N PHE A 48 -13.35 -6.06 -21.12
CA PHE A 48 -12.37 -6.16 -22.21
C PHE A 48 -12.32 -7.57 -22.76
N ASN A 49 -12.37 -7.66 -24.11
CA ASN A 49 -12.04 -8.86 -24.86
C ASN A 49 -10.77 -8.55 -25.66
N VAL A 50 -9.69 -9.27 -25.38
CA VAL A 50 -8.37 -9.00 -25.95
C VAL A 50 -7.90 -10.19 -26.75
N ASN A 51 -7.52 -9.96 -28.01
CA ASN A 51 -6.94 -10.99 -28.89
C ASN A 51 -5.51 -10.59 -29.24
N ILE A 52 -4.55 -11.44 -28.87
CA ILE A 52 -3.12 -11.21 -29.09
C ILE A 52 -2.59 -12.33 -29.99
N THR A 53 -2.13 -11.98 -31.17
CA THR A 53 -1.48 -12.92 -32.08
C THR A 53 0.02 -12.77 -31.95
N ALA A 54 0.68 -13.86 -31.53
CA ALA A 54 2.12 -13.92 -31.27
C ALA A 54 2.75 -15.14 -31.97
N PRO A 55 4.08 -15.15 -32.16
CA PRO A 55 4.79 -16.34 -32.64
C PRO A 55 4.46 -17.58 -31.79
N SER A 56 4.37 -18.74 -32.42
CA SER A 56 3.93 -19.98 -31.76
C SER A 56 4.86 -20.43 -30.61
N ASP A 57 6.13 -20.03 -30.64
CA ASP A 57 7.11 -20.29 -29.60
C ASP A 57 6.94 -19.37 -28.34
N HIS A 58 6.14 -18.33 -28.44
CA HIS A 58 5.85 -17.44 -27.32
C HIS A 58 4.77 -18.02 -26.40
N ILE A 59 4.91 -17.72 -25.10
CA ILE A 59 3.80 -17.69 -24.13
C ILE A 59 3.32 -16.23 -24.04
N VAL A 60 2.01 -16.05 -24.01
CA VAL A 60 1.36 -14.77 -23.78
C VAL A 60 0.59 -14.83 -22.46
N VAL A 61 0.77 -13.82 -21.62
CA VAL A 61 -0.02 -13.58 -20.40
C VAL A 61 -0.69 -12.21 -20.51
N CYS A 62 -1.92 -12.09 -20.01
CA CYS A 62 -2.72 -10.88 -20.14
C CYS A 62 -3.70 -10.76 -18.98
N SER A 63 -4.10 -9.55 -18.65
CA SER A 63 -5.21 -9.29 -17.71
C SER A 63 -6.42 -10.17 -18.02
N GLY A 64 -6.96 -10.85 -17.00
CA GLY A 64 -8.15 -11.67 -17.09
C GLY A 64 -7.94 -13.15 -17.44
N GLU A 65 -8.99 -13.80 -17.86
CA GLU A 65 -9.05 -15.23 -18.13
C GLU A 65 -8.67 -15.57 -19.58
N LEU A 66 -7.86 -16.59 -19.77
CA LEU A 66 -7.57 -17.15 -21.09
C LEU A 66 -8.72 -18.04 -21.55
N LEU A 67 -9.37 -17.69 -22.68
CA LEU A 67 -10.57 -18.35 -23.17
C LEU A 67 -10.30 -19.58 -24.09
N ASN A 68 -9.08 -19.70 -24.62
CA ASN A 68 -8.74 -20.77 -25.60
C ASN A 68 -7.48 -21.55 -25.21
N PRO A 69 -7.37 -22.11 -24.00
CA PRO A 69 -6.18 -22.79 -23.54
C PRO A 69 -5.82 -24.03 -24.39
N LEU A 70 -6.82 -24.75 -24.95
CA LEU A 70 -6.62 -25.90 -25.84
C LEU A 70 -5.92 -25.55 -27.18
N GLU A 71 -5.93 -24.29 -27.58
CA GLU A 71 -5.26 -23.81 -28.78
C GLU A 71 -3.85 -23.27 -28.50
N THR A 72 -3.54 -22.96 -27.27
CA THR A 72 -2.36 -22.19 -26.87
C THR A 72 -1.35 -22.96 -26.03
N TYR A 73 -1.78 -24.05 -25.39
CA TYR A 73 -0.95 -24.92 -24.57
C TYR A 73 -0.90 -26.33 -25.13
N THR A 74 0.15 -27.10 -24.80
CA THR A 74 0.23 -28.53 -25.02
C THR A 74 -0.64 -29.31 -24.04
N LEU A 75 -0.94 -30.59 -24.32
CA LEU A 75 -1.71 -31.41 -23.39
C LEU A 75 -1.02 -31.56 -22.02
N ASP A 76 0.31 -31.71 -22.02
CA ASP A 76 1.08 -31.79 -20.76
C ASP A 76 1.00 -30.49 -19.94
N GLN A 77 1.05 -29.33 -20.60
CA GLN A 77 0.87 -28.05 -19.94
C GLN A 77 -0.56 -27.89 -19.40
N LEU A 78 -1.58 -28.31 -20.13
CA LEU A 78 -2.98 -28.30 -19.67
C LEU A 78 -3.18 -29.20 -18.45
N ASP A 79 -2.53 -30.36 -18.37
CA ASP A 79 -2.56 -31.23 -17.21
C ASP A 79 -1.89 -30.56 -15.98
N ARG A 80 -0.80 -29.83 -16.22
CA ARG A 80 -0.15 -29.02 -15.15
C ARG A 80 -1.03 -27.86 -14.69
N TRP A 81 -1.74 -27.17 -15.59
CA TRP A 81 -2.72 -26.16 -15.24
C TRP A 81 -3.84 -26.72 -14.35
N ALA A 82 -4.40 -27.87 -14.72
CA ALA A 82 -5.41 -28.54 -13.91
C ALA A 82 -4.90 -28.91 -12.51
N LYS A 83 -3.63 -29.28 -12.39
CA LYS A 83 -2.97 -29.53 -11.09
C LYS A 83 -2.82 -28.22 -10.30
N ALA A 84 -2.38 -27.13 -10.95
CA ALA A 84 -2.22 -25.83 -10.31
C ALA A 84 -3.56 -25.28 -9.77
N GLU A 85 -4.66 -25.46 -10.52
CA GLU A 85 -6.01 -25.07 -10.07
C GLU A 85 -6.48 -25.80 -8.80
N ALA A 86 -5.88 -26.93 -8.48
CA ALA A 86 -6.20 -27.74 -7.30
C ALA A 86 -5.12 -27.65 -6.21
N SER A 87 -4.01 -26.95 -6.45
CA SER A 87 -2.84 -26.92 -5.56
C SER A 87 -2.70 -25.59 -4.84
N ASP A 88 -2.43 -25.68 -3.54
CA ASP A 88 -1.99 -24.53 -2.73
C ASP A 88 -0.50 -24.22 -2.91
N GLU A 89 0.26 -25.19 -3.38
CA GLU A 89 1.67 -25.07 -3.68
C GLU A 89 1.89 -24.70 -5.15
N THR A 90 2.99 -24.01 -5.41
CA THR A 90 3.38 -23.62 -6.78
C THR A 90 3.61 -24.85 -7.66
N VAL A 91 2.95 -24.88 -8.82
CA VAL A 91 3.09 -25.91 -9.84
C VAL A 91 3.75 -25.32 -11.09
N MET A 92 4.84 -25.93 -11.55
CA MET A 92 5.52 -25.54 -12.78
C MET A 92 4.68 -25.87 -14.00
N ILE A 93 4.30 -24.86 -14.78
CA ILE A 93 3.54 -25.00 -16.04
C ILE A 93 4.47 -25.18 -17.23
N ARG A 94 5.51 -24.34 -17.33
CA ARG A 94 6.59 -24.43 -18.31
C ARG A 94 7.93 -24.21 -17.64
N SER A 95 8.80 -25.22 -17.67
CA SER A 95 10.10 -25.16 -17.00
C SER A 95 11.20 -24.50 -17.85
N ALA A 96 12.37 -24.28 -17.24
CA ALA A 96 13.54 -23.73 -17.91
C ALA A 96 14.06 -24.65 -19.03
N GLU A 97 13.94 -25.96 -18.87
CA GLU A 97 14.37 -26.99 -19.86
C GLU A 97 13.49 -26.96 -21.09
N GLU A 98 12.23 -26.59 -20.96
CA GLU A 98 11.25 -26.51 -22.04
C GLU A 98 11.40 -25.22 -22.88
N ILE A 99 12.24 -24.25 -22.43
CA ILE A 99 12.54 -23.06 -23.24
C ILE A 99 13.32 -23.46 -24.47
N ASN A 100 12.83 -23.03 -25.66
CA ASN A 100 13.34 -23.41 -27.00
C ASN A 100 13.16 -24.91 -27.39
N ASP A 101 12.41 -25.67 -26.60
CA ASP A 101 11.92 -26.99 -27.02
C ASP A 101 10.66 -26.84 -27.87
N SER A 102 10.71 -27.25 -29.10
CA SER A 102 9.57 -27.21 -30.04
C SER A 102 8.37 -28.02 -29.55
N ASP A 103 8.61 -29.10 -28.80
CA ASP A 103 7.56 -29.97 -28.30
C ASP A 103 6.82 -29.37 -27.10
N SER A 104 7.40 -28.33 -26.49
CA SER A 104 6.75 -27.53 -25.44
C SER A 104 5.71 -26.52 -25.97
N ARG A 105 5.48 -26.51 -27.29
CA ARG A 105 4.52 -25.61 -27.93
C ARG A 105 3.59 -26.38 -28.89
N PRO A 106 2.36 -25.89 -29.13
CA PRO A 106 1.46 -26.47 -30.09
C PRO A 106 2.06 -26.56 -31.51
N ALA A 107 2.11 -27.76 -32.07
CA ALA A 107 2.75 -28.03 -33.37
C ALA A 107 1.97 -27.48 -34.57
N GLY A 108 2.69 -27.25 -35.69
CA GLY A 108 2.09 -26.99 -37.01
C GLY A 108 1.56 -25.59 -37.22
N ARG A 109 1.93 -24.62 -36.38
CA ARG A 109 1.53 -23.20 -36.50
C ARG A 109 2.74 -22.29 -36.37
N GLU A 110 2.81 -21.24 -37.19
CA GLU A 110 3.81 -20.16 -37.04
C GLU A 110 3.38 -19.11 -36.04
N MET A 111 2.08 -18.85 -35.98
CA MET A 111 1.45 -17.83 -35.10
C MET A 111 0.29 -18.47 -34.35
N ILE A 112 0.06 -18.04 -33.12
CA ILE A 112 -1.07 -18.45 -32.28
C ILE A 112 -1.79 -17.17 -31.77
N THR A 113 -3.12 -17.18 -31.83
CA THR A 113 -3.95 -16.12 -31.26
C THR A 113 -4.43 -16.54 -29.86
N TRP A 114 -4.06 -15.74 -28.87
CA TRP A 114 -4.47 -15.84 -27.47
C TRP A 114 -5.68 -14.95 -27.26
N ARG A 115 -6.75 -15.47 -26.61
CA ARG A 115 -8.00 -14.74 -26.38
C ARG A 115 -8.24 -14.62 -24.90
N PHE A 116 -8.32 -13.36 -24.41
CA PHE A 116 -8.52 -13.06 -23.00
C PHE A 116 -9.80 -12.27 -22.79
N ARG A 117 -10.38 -12.41 -21.58
CA ARG A 117 -11.49 -11.61 -21.11
C ARG A 117 -11.28 -11.19 -19.67
N ILE A 118 -11.53 -9.92 -19.38
CA ILE A 118 -11.64 -9.38 -18.02
C ILE A 118 -12.87 -8.51 -17.96
N GLU A 119 -13.60 -8.59 -16.85
CA GLU A 119 -14.81 -7.84 -16.61
C GLU A 119 -14.57 -6.78 -15.53
N ASN A 120 -15.27 -5.65 -15.65
CA ASN A 120 -15.27 -4.58 -14.68
C ASN A 120 -13.85 -4.12 -14.30
N ALA A 121 -13.01 -3.89 -15.29
CA ALA A 121 -11.62 -3.43 -15.15
C ALA A 121 -11.45 -2.03 -15.74
N ARG A 122 -10.44 -1.31 -15.27
CA ARG A 122 -10.13 0.06 -15.73
C ARG A 122 -9.16 0.07 -16.91
N ASP A 123 -8.34 -0.97 -17.03
CA ASP A 123 -7.31 -1.10 -18.05
C ASP A 123 -6.99 -2.59 -18.27
N VAL A 124 -6.18 -2.86 -19.27
CA VAL A 124 -5.61 -4.20 -19.54
C VAL A 124 -4.15 -4.06 -19.95
N ALA A 125 -3.34 -5.02 -19.53
CA ALA A 125 -1.94 -5.15 -19.90
C ALA A 125 -1.61 -6.60 -20.26
N TRP A 126 -0.52 -6.79 -20.99
CA TRP A 126 -0.07 -8.12 -21.38
C TRP A 126 1.44 -8.20 -21.57
N ALA A 127 1.95 -9.40 -21.54
CA ALA A 127 3.34 -9.69 -21.85
C ALA A 127 3.47 -10.91 -22.76
N SER A 128 4.56 -10.99 -23.49
CA SER A 128 4.84 -12.09 -24.42
C SER A 128 6.33 -12.40 -24.48
N SER A 129 6.67 -13.69 -24.44
CA SER A 129 8.06 -14.13 -24.58
C SER A 129 8.18 -15.60 -24.95
N SER A 130 9.18 -15.93 -25.78
CA SER A 130 9.65 -17.32 -25.95
C SER A 130 10.49 -17.79 -24.75
N ALA A 131 11.03 -16.88 -23.95
CA ALA A 131 11.90 -17.15 -22.81
C ALA A 131 11.19 -17.35 -21.47
N PHE A 132 9.85 -17.30 -21.42
CA PHE A 132 9.13 -17.44 -20.16
C PHE A 132 9.20 -18.84 -19.57
N ILE A 133 9.66 -18.94 -18.34
CA ILE A 133 9.27 -19.95 -17.37
C ILE A 133 7.92 -19.50 -16.82
N VAL A 134 7.00 -20.41 -16.60
CA VAL A 134 5.67 -20.10 -16.06
C VAL A 134 5.33 -21.09 -14.96
N ASP A 135 4.92 -20.58 -13.83
CA ASP A 135 4.37 -21.36 -12.74
C ASP A 135 3.09 -20.71 -12.18
N ALA A 136 2.30 -21.51 -11.46
CA ALA A 136 1.00 -21.08 -10.98
C ALA A 136 0.57 -21.82 -9.70
N ALA A 137 -0.32 -21.21 -8.94
CA ALA A 137 -1.00 -21.81 -7.79
C ALA A 137 -2.42 -21.27 -7.68
N ARG A 138 -3.30 -22.04 -7.02
CA ARG A 138 -4.64 -21.57 -6.67
C ARG A 138 -4.57 -20.44 -5.65
N ILE A 139 -5.40 -19.42 -5.84
CA ILE A 139 -5.72 -18.42 -4.81
C ILE A 139 -6.99 -18.84 -4.10
N ASN A 140 -6.97 -18.86 -2.76
CA ASN A 140 -8.13 -19.20 -1.92
C ASN A 140 -8.89 -17.91 -1.58
N LEU A 141 -9.97 -17.64 -2.28
CA LEU A 141 -10.81 -16.50 -2.01
C LEU A 141 -11.91 -16.83 -0.98
N PRO A 142 -12.31 -15.87 -0.12
CA PRO A 142 -13.31 -16.09 0.94
C PRO A 142 -14.64 -16.67 0.46
N SER A 143 -15.11 -16.28 -0.72
CA SER A 143 -16.35 -16.81 -1.32
C SER A 143 -16.22 -18.20 -1.91
N GLY A 144 -15.01 -18.73 -2.07
CA GLY A 144 -14.68 -19.93 -2.81
C GLY A 144 -14.65 -19.75 -4.33
N LYS A 145 -14.72 -18.50 -4.83
CA LYS A 145 -14.49 -18.18 -6.25
C LYS A 145 -13.09 -18.62 -6.64
N LYS A 146 -12.97 -19.15 -7.86
CA LYS A 146 -11.67 -19.56 -8.40
C LYS A 146 -10.87 -18.36 -8.88
N SER A 147 -9.61 -18.29 -8.47
CA SER A 147 -8.61 -17.37 -8.98
C SER A 147 -7.23 -18.04 -8.96
N MET A 148 -6.30 -17.58 -9.79
CA MET A 148 -4.98 -18.16 -9.95
C MET A 148 -3.88 -17.11 -9.79
N ALA A 149 -2.89 -17.38 -8.94
CA ALA A 149 -1.62 -16.70 -8.95
C ALA A 149 -0.72 -17.32 -10.03
N ILE A 150 -0.11 -16.48 -10.85
CA ILE A 150 0.71 -16.89 -11.98
C ILE A 150 1.97 -16.04 -12.01
N SER A 151 3.13 -16.66 -12.26
CA SER A 151 4.36 -15.92 -12.52
C SER A 151 4.93 -16.28 -13.88
N ALA A 152 5.40 -15.26 -14.62
CA ALA A 152 6.04 -15.42 -15.92
C ALA A 152 7.38 -14.68 -15.94
N TYR A 153 8.49 -15.41 -16.03
CA TYR A 153 9.82 -14.86 -15.88
C TYR A 153 10.89 -15.58 -16.71
N PRO A 154 11.99 -14.92 -17.10
CA PRO A 154 13.09 -15.56 -17.82
C PRO A 154 14.03 -16.29 -16.85
N ILE A 155 14.91 -17.13 -17.41
CA ILE A 155 15.88 -17.93 -16.63
C ILE A 155 16.81 -17.06 -15.77
N GLU A 156 17.10 -15.83 -16.18
CA GLU A 156 17.92 -14.86 -15.44
C GLU A 156 17.29 -14.43 -14.13
N SER A 157 15.99 -14.64 -13.99
CA SER A 157 15.23 -14.35 -12.75
C SER A 157 15.13 -15.56 -11.81
N TYR A 158 15.60 -16.74 -12.22
CA TYR A 158 15.45 -18.00 -11.50
C TYR A 158 16.63 -18.27 -10.56
N GLY A 159 16.35 -18.81 -9.36
CA GLY A 159 17.33 -19.31 -8.40
C GLY A 159 17.80 -18.25 -7.37
N GLY A 160 18.20 -18.74 -6.20
CA GLY A 160 18.74 -17.88 -5.15
C GLY A 160 17.72 -17.05 -4.39
N ASN A 161 16.55 -17.59 -4.10
CA ASN A 161 15.44 -16.91 -3.45
C ASN A 161 14.90 -15.73 -4.30
N ALA A 162 14.69 -16.00 -5.57
CA ALA A 162 14.23 -15.03 -6.56
C ALA A 162 12.81 -15.36 -7.07
N TRP A 163 12.58 -15.35 -8.36
CA TRP A 163 11.27 -15.43 -8.96
C TRP A 163 10.58 -16.80 -8.84
N GLU A 164 11.30 -17.83 -8.45
CA GLU A 164 10.71 -19.14 -8.07
C GLU A 164 9.75 -19.04 -6.88
N ARG A 165 9.81 -17.93 -6.10
CA ARG A 165 8.87 -17.61 -5.03
C ARG A 165 7.79 -16.59 -5.43
N SER A 166 7.83 -16.07 -6.64
CA SER A 166 6.92 -14.99 -7.06
C SER A 166 5.44 -15.39 -6.99
N THR A 167 5.10 -16.63 -7.38
CA THR A 167 3.72 -17.14 -7.27
C THR A 167 3.26 -17.29 -5.81
N GLU A 168 4.15 -17.73 -4.91
CA GLU A 168 3.89 -17.73 -3.46
C GLU A 168 3.57 -16.31 -2.97
N TYR A 169 4.38 -15.33 -3.36
CA TYR A 169 4.20 -13.93 -2.94
C TYR A 169 2.90 -13.33 -3.50
N THR A 170 2.63 -13.52 -4.78
CA THR A 170 1.39 -13.07 -5.43
C THR A 170 0.15 -13.67 -4.76
N LYS A 171 0.17 -15.00 -4.50
CA LYS A 171 -0.90 -15.70 -3.79
C LYS A 171 -1.12 -15.12 -2.40
N ALA A 172 -0.05 -14.99 -1.62
CA ALA A 172 -0.12 -14.52 -0.24
C ALA A 172 -0.68 -13.09 -0.16
N SER A 173 -0.22 -12.16 -1.00
CA SER A 173 -0.72 -10.79 -1.05
C SER A 173 -2.22 -10.76 -1.39
N VAL A 174 -2.63 -11.46 -2.44
CA VAL A 174 -4.03 -11.44 -2.90
C VAL A 174 -4.96 -12.10 -1.88
N GLU A 175 -4.57 -13.21 -1.26
CA GLU A 175 -5.35 -13.86 -0.20
C GLU A 175 -5.48 -12.96 1.04
N HIS A 176 -4.37 -12.34 1.49
CA HIS A 176 -4.37 -11.43 2.62
C HIS A 176 -5.32 -10.25 2.41
N TYR A 177 -5.22 -9.55 1.28
CA TYR A 177 -6.07 -8.40 0.98
C TYR A 177 -7.53 -8.78 0.78
N SER A 178 -7.80 -9.98 0.20
CA SER A 178 -9.15 -10.50 0.01
C SER A 178 -9.85 -10.80 1.33
N GLU A 179 -9.16 -11.39 2.28
CA GLU A 179 -9.71 -11.70 3.60
C GLU A 179 -9.87 -10.43 4.45
N ARG A 180 -8.87 -9.55 4.39
CA ARG A 180 -8.81 -8.41 5.27
C ARG A 180 -9.67 -7.24 4.81
N TRP A 181 -9.70 -6.93 3.51
CA TRP A 181 -10.28 -5.68 3.01
C TRP A 181 -11.48 -5.87 2.09
N PHE A 182 -11.27 -6.52 0.95
CA PHE A 182 -12.29 -6.75 -0.07
C PHE A 182 -11.87 -7.92 -0.95
N GLU A 183 -12.79 -8.83 -1.30
CA GLU A 183 -12.45 -10.00 -2.10
C GLU A 183 -11.97 -9.64 -3.50
N TYR A 184 -10.85 -10.22 -3.93
CA TYR A 184 -10.23 -10.03 -5.25
C TYR A 184 -11.21 -10.39 -6.37
N PRO A 185 -11.48 -9.49 -7.32
CA PRO A 185 -12.54 -9.71 -8.30
C PRO A 185 -12.11 -10.51 -9.53
N TYR A 186 -10.82 -10.52 -9.85
CA TYR A 186 -10.34 -11.04 -11.13
C TYR A 186 -10.03 -12.53 -11.09
N PRO A 187 -10.08 -13.23 -12.27
CA PRO A 187 -9.83 -14.67 -12.35
C PRO A 187 -8.35 -15.04 -12.23
N THR A 188 -7.45 -14.08 -12.43
CA THR A 188 -6.00 -14.28 -12.36
C THR A 188 -5.30 -13.10 -11.72
N ALA A 189 -4.18 -13.37 -11.05
CA ALA A 189 -3.19 -12.41 -10.58
C ALA A 189 -1.82 -12.82 -11.13
N ILE A 190 -1.31 -12.06 -12.10
CA ILE A 190 -0.15 -12.44 -12.90
C ILE A 190 1.03 -11.52 -12.61
N ASN A 191 2.13 -12.04 -12.09
CA ASN A 191 3.37 -11.31 -11.91
C ASN A 191 4.33 -11.59 -13.08
N VAL A 192 4.78 -10.55 -13.75
CA VAL A 192 5.64 -10.65 -14.94
C VAL A 192 6.99 -9.97 -14.68
N ALA A 193 8.05 -10.75 -14.87
CA ALA A 193 9.41 -10.24 -14.83
C ALA A 193 9.72 -9.35 -16.04
N GLY A 194 9.91 -8.05 -15.80
CA GLY A 194 10.19 -7.05 -16.81
C GLY A 194 11.41 -6.19 -16.48
N ASN A 195 11.64 -5.17 -17.29
CA ASN A 195 12.69 -4.17 -17.08
C ASN A 195 12.19 -2.91 -16.34
N VAL A 196 10.92 -2.86 -15.94
CA VAL A 196 10.35 -1.83 -15.07
C VAL A 196 10.55 -2.20 -13.61
N LYS A 197 10.62 -1.23 -12.73
CA LYS A 197 10.90 -1.48 -11.30
C LYS A 197 9.66 -1.92 -10.53
N GLY A 198 8.50 -1.58 -11.02
CA GLY A 198 7.17 -1.90 -10.55
C GLY A 198 6.16 -1.19 -11.43
N MET A 199 5.03 -1.82 -11.74
CA MET A 199 3.89 -1.20 -12.44
C MET A 199 2.69 -2.13 -12.42
N GLU A 200 1.59 -1.61 -11.96
CA GLU A 200 0.33 -2.31 -11.76
C GLU A 200 -0.64 -2.14 -12.93
N TYR A 201 -1.41 -3.18 -13.17
CA TYR A 201 -2.60 -3.20 -14.01
C TYR A 201 -3.62 -4.19 -13.44
N PRO A 202 -4.92 -4.10 -13.79
CA PRO A 202 -5.90 -5.06 -13.31
C PRO A 202 -5.50 -6.50 -13.64
N GLY A 203 -5.17 -7.27 -12.61
CA GLY A 203 -4.82 -8.68 -12.72
C GLY A 203 -3.43 -8.99 -13.30
N VAL A 204 -2.63 -7.99 -13.68
CA VAL A 204 -1.26 -8.17 -14.17
C VAL A 204 -0.36 -7.09 -13.59
N SER A 205 0.75 -7.49 -12.99
CA SER A 205 1.79 -6.57 -12.53
C SER A 205 3.12 -6.85 -13.21
N PHE A 206 3.89 -5.80 -13.46
CA PHE A 206 5.25 -5.89 -14.01
C PHE A 206 6.25 -5.53 -12.91
N CYS A 207 7.11 -6.47 -12.53
CA CYS A 207 8.13 -6.28 -11.52
C CYS A 207 9.54 -6.44 -12.11
N TYR A 208 10.54 -5.87 -11.42
CA TYR A 208 11.91 -5.90 -11.91
C TYR A 208 12.45 -7.33 -11.93
N TYR A 209 12.91 -7.79 -13.09
CA TYR A 209 13.34 -9.17 -13.33
C TYR A 209 14.49 -9.63 -12.41
N ALA A 210 15.32 -8.72 -11.91
CA ALA A 210 16.46 -9.03 -11.03
C ALA A 210 16.14 -8.89 -9.53
N SER A 211 14.89 -8.56 -9.16
CA SER A 211 14.45 -8.54 -7.76
C SER A 211 14.44 -9.93 -7.17
N LYS A 212 14.78 -10.03 -5.87
CA LYS A 212 14.81 -11.30 -5.14
C LYS A 212 14.61 -11.08 -3.63
N GLY A 213 14.21 -12.12 -2.91
CA GLY A 213 14.00 -12.09 -1.46
C GLY A 213 13.08 -10.92 -1.06
N GLN A 214 13.47 -10.17 -0.03
CA GLN A 214 12.70 -9.03 0.47
C GLN A 214 12.36 -8.00 -0.61
N SER A 215 13.25 -7.73 -1.57
CA SER A 215 12.95 -6.76 -2.62
C SER A 215 11.93 -7.26 -3.63
N LEU A 216 11.88 -8.58 -3.89
CA LEU A 216 10.84 -9.17 -4.74
C LEU A 216 9.51 -9.23 -4.00
N TRP A 217 9.51 -9.63 -2.71
CA TRP A 217 8.32 -9.56 -1.87
C TRP A 217 7.73 -8.14 -1.90
N GLY A 218 8.52 -7.15 -1.51
CA GLY A 218 8.05 -5.78 -1.38
C GLY A 218 7.46 -5.21 -2.68
N VAL A 219 8.11 -5.43 -3.85
CA VAL A 219 7.54 -4.96 -5.12
C VAL A 219 6.32 -5.79 -5.53
N THR A 220 6.30 -7.11 -5.30
CA THR A 220 5.13 -7.94 -5.62
C THR A 220 3.92 -7.56 -4.78
N ASP A 221 4.09 -7.42 -3.47
CA ASP A 221 3.02 -7.03 -2.56
C ASP A 221 2.48 -5.63 -2.87
N HIS A 222 3.38 -4.69 -3.20
CA HIS A 222 3.01 -3.34 -3.61
C HIS A 222 2.17 -3.34 -4.90
N GLU A 223 2.65 -3.97 -5.97
CA GLU A 223 1.95 -3.97 -7.25
C GLU A 223 0.61 -4.72 -7.21
N PHE A 224 0.49 -5.74 -6.35
CA PHE A 224 -0.81 -6.41 -6.17
C PHE A 224 -1.74 -5.67 -5.23
N GLY A 225 -1.24 -4.91 -4.26
CA GLY A 225 -2.04 -4.03 -3.43
C GLY A 225 -2.77 -2.94 -4.22
N HIS A 226 -2.17 -2.47 -5.32
CA HIS A 226 -2.80 -1.56 -6.28
C HIS A 226 -4.07 -2.14 -6.94
N ASN A 227 -4.30 -3.44 -6.92
CA ASN A 227 -5.59 -3.97 -7.34
C ASN A 227 -6.74 -3.52 -6.43
N TRP A 228 -6.47 -3.08 -5.19
CA TRP A 228 -7.44 -2.41 -4.30
C TRP A 228 -7.44 -0.90 -4.49
N PHE A 229 -6.28 -0.29 -4.58
CA PHE A 229 -6.08 1.14 -4.79
C PHE A 229 -5.05 1.36 -5.92
N PRO A 230 -5.45 1.75 -7.13
CA PRO A 230 -6.75 2.33 -7.52
C PRO A 230 -7.65 1.39 -8.35
N MET A 231 -7.33 0.09 -8.54
CA MET A 231 -8.06 -0.70 -9.53
C MET A 231 -9.50 -1.05 -9.10
N ILE A 232 -9.73 -1.36 -7.83
CA ILE A 232 -11.09 -1.57 -7.30
C ILE A 232 -11.72 -0.23 -6.88
N VAL A 233 -10.98 0.59 -6.11
CA VAL A 233 -11.45 1.92 -5.67
C VAL A 233 -10.79 2.98 -6.56
N GLY A 234 -11.49 3.40 -7.60
CA GLY A 234 -10.96 4.15 -8.73
C GLY A 234 -10.77 5.64 -8.48
N SER A 235 -9.98 6.04 -7.48
CA SER A 235 -9.64 7.44 -7.24
C SER A 235 -8.89 8.07 -8.42
N ASN A 236 -8.89 9.41 -8.47
CA ASN A 236 -8.21 10.17 -9.52
C ASN A 236 -6.72 10.35 -9.16
N GLU A 237 -5.88 9.45 -9.63
CA GLU A 237 -4.43 9.46 -9.37
C GLU A 237 -3.72 10.69 -9.96
N ARG A 238 -4.27 11.28 -11.03
CA ARG A 238 -3.76 12.53 -11.63
C ARG A 238 -3.78 13.70 -10.66
N LEU A 239 -4.71 13.68 -9.71
CA LEU A 239 -4.92 14.75 -8.75
C LEU A 239 -4.61 14.31 -7.32
N TYR A 240 -4.81 13.05 -6.99
CA TYR A 240 -4.81 12.53 -5.63
C TYR A 240 -3.99 11.23 -5.52
N GLY A 241 -2.74 11.24 -5.98
CA GLY A 241 -1.84 10.09 -5.93
C GLY A 241 -1.65 9.51 -4.52
N TRP A 242 -1.88 10.31 -3.47
CA TRP A 242 -1.87 9.84 -2.08
C TRP A 242 -2.98 8.82 -1.75
N MET A 243 -4.12 8.84 -2.47
CA MET A 243 -5.21 7.86 -2.29
C MET A 243 -4.93 6.54 -3.02
N ASP A 244 -3.98 6.54 -3.91
CA ASP A 244 -3.40 5.40 -4.59
C ASP A 244 -2.21 4.88 -3.79
N GLU A 245 -1.07 5.48 -3.93
CA GLU A 245 0.22 5.06 -3.39
C GLU A 245 0.27 5.01 -1.87
N GLY A 246 -0.41 5.96 -1.23
CA GLY A 246 -0.42 6.04 0.21
C GLY A 246 -1.31 5.01 0.88
N PHE A 247 -2.49 4.77 0.33
CA PHE A 247 -3.38 3.71 0.83
C PHE A 247 -2.76 2.35 0.57
N ASN A 248 -2.17 2.17 -0.60
CA ASN A 248 -1.45 0.96 -0.94
C ASN A 248 -0.27 0.73 0.01
N SER A 249 0.60 1.72 0.24
CA SER A 249 1.71 1.61 1.20
C SER A 249 1.25 1.22 2.61
N PHE A 250 0.10 1.74 3.06
CA PHE A 250 -0.47 1.40 4.36
C PHE A 250 -0.91 -0.06 4.45
N VAL A 251 -1.61 -0.58 3.43
CA VAL A 251 -2.04 -1.98 3.44
C VAL A 251 -0.88 -2.95 3.22
N ASN A 252 0.17 -2.54 2.47
CA ASN A 252 1.40 -3.32 2.30
C ASN A 252 2.15 -3.51 3.63
N ASP A 253 2.24 -2.47 4.47
CA ASP A 253 2.88 -2.58 5.78
C ASP A 253 2.20 -3.66 6.63
N ILE A 254 0.86 -3.73 6.61
CA ILE A 254 0.08 -4.73 7.34
C ILE A 254 0.28 -6.14 6.74
N CYS A 255 0.25 -6.26 5.41
CA CYS A 255 0.46 -7.52 4.72
C CYS A 255 1.86 -8.09 5.01
N THR A 256 2.88 -7.23 4.96
CA THR A 256 4.27 -7.63 5.25
C THR A 256 4.45 -8.06 6.71
N GLU A 257 3.75 -7.43 7.68
CA GLU A 257 3.78 -7.85 9.09
C GLU A 257 3.22 -9.26 9.28
N GLU A 258 2.20 -9.64 8.51
CA GLU A 258 1.52 -10.92 8.65
C GLU A 258 2.11 -12.03 7.74
N PHE A 259 2.82 -11.68 6.67
CA PHE A 259 3.39 -12.63 5.72
C PHE A 259 4.43 -13.56 6.39
N ASN A 260 4.18 -14.89 6.37
CA ASN A 260 5.07 -15.91 6.92
C ASN A 260 5.62 -15.54 8.30
N GLU A 261 4.72 -15.11 9.21
CA GLU A 261 5.08 -14.70 10.58
C GLU A 261 6.08 -13.52 10.61
N GLY A 262 6.01 -12.64 9.61
CA GLY A 262 6.87 -11.46 9.50
C GLY A 262 8.22 -11.72 8.83
N GLU A 263 8.33 -12.69 7.91
CA GLU A 263 9.58 -13.06 7.20
C GLU A 263 10.38 -11.84 6.71
N TYR A 264 9.70 -10.82 6.22
CA TYR A 264 10.34 -9.60 5.69
C TYR A 264 9.98 -8.33 6.48
N TYR A 265 9.29 -8.47 7.60
CA TYR A 265 8.85 -7.33 8.37
C TYR A 265 10.02 -6.68 9.14
N PRO A 266 10.36 -5.43 8.88
CA PRO A 266 11.47 -4.74 9.54
C PRO A 266 11.17 -4.31 10.98
N GLY A 267 9.96 -4.61 11.49
CA GLY A 267 9.42 -4.04 12.71
C GLY A 267 8.59 -2.77 12.44
N LYS A 268 7.77 -2.36 13.40
CA LYS A 268 7.00 -1.11 13.28
C LYS A 268 7.94 0.05 12.97
N PRO A 269 7.54 0.97 12.09
CA PRO A 269 8.30 2.19 11.86
C PRO A 269 8.54 2.85 13.22
N ASN A 270 9.80 2.86 13.68
CA ASN A 270 10.12 3.53 14.92
C ASN A 270 10.03 5.05 14.73
N GLN A 271 9.85 5.77 15.82
CA GLN A 271 9.79 7.23 15.85
C GLN A 271 10.91 7.89 15.03
N HIS A 272 12.13 7.35 15.07
CA HIS A 272 13.25 7.91 14.32
C HIS A 272 13.03 7.88 12.81
N MET A 273 12.39 6.84 12.27
CA MET A 273 12.00 6.81 10.86
C MET A 273 10.85 7.76 10.55
N MET A 274 9.85 7.85 11.44
CA MET A 274 8.74 8.79 11.28
C MET A 274 9.21 10.24 11.40
N VAL A 275 10.04 10.55 12.40
CA VAL A 275 10.64 11.90 12.59
C VAL A 275 11.61 12.22 11.45
N PHE A 276 12.42 11.25 11.00
CA PHE A 276 13.32 11.45 9.85
C PHE A 276 12.51 11.73 8.58
N THR A 277 11.49 10.95 8.32
CA THR A 277 10.61 11.12 7.16
C THR A 277 9.85 12.44 7.24
N TYR A 278 9.32 12.78 8.42
CA TYR A 278 8.52 13.97 8.60
C TYR A 278 9.36 15.24 8.83
N GLY A 279 10.42 15.18 9.63
CA GLY A 279 11.32 16.30 9.88
C GLY A 279 12.10 16.75 8.65
N PHE A 280 12.39 15.81 7.74
CA PHE A 280 12.93 16.12 6.43
C PHE A 280 11.93 16.89 5.55
N TYR A 281 10.62 16.67 5.78
CA TYR A 281 9.54 17.16 4.94
C TYR A 281 8.76 18.35 5.51
N SER A 282 8.83 18.65 6.82
CA SER A 282 7.88 19.57 7.47
C SER A 282 7.91 21.03 7.01
N ASP A 283 9.05 21.56 6.63
CA ASP A 283 9.19 22.99 6.28
C ASP A 283 9.38 23.26 4.78
N LYS A 284 9.45 22.21 3.94
CA LYS A 284 9.86 22.32 2.53
C LYS A 284 8.99 21.55 1.54
N VAL A 285 7.91 20.96 1.99
CA VAL A 285 7.07 20.07 1.19
C VAL A 285 5.63 20.53 1.18
N GLU A 286 4.98 20.21 0.09
CA GLU A 286 3.58 20.53 -0.15
C GLU A 286 2.66 19.71 0.77
N PRO A 287 1.40 20.19 0.95
CA PRO A 287 0.35 19.37 1.53
C PRO A 287 0.20 18.02 0.83
N THR A 288 -0.15 16.98 1.58
CA THR A 288 -0.34 15.62 1.03
C THR A 288 -1.35 15.58 -0.13
N ILE A 289 -2.36 16.45 -0.10
CA ILE A 289 -3.39 16.56 -1.14
C ILE A 289 -2.87 17.14 -2.48
N THR A 290 -1.63 17.61 -2.54
CA THR A 290 -1.06 18.21 -3.76
C THR A 290 -0.98 17.15 -4.87
N ALA A 291 -1.42 17.54 -6.07
CA ALA A 291 -1.36 16.66 -7.23
C ALA A 291 0.09 16.22 -7.52
N PRO A 292 0.33 14.96 -7.91
CA PRO A 292 1.67 14.43 -8.15
C PRO A 292 2.53 15.29 -9.10
N ASP A 293 1.95 15.76 -10.18
CA ASP A 293 2.66 16.59 -11.18
C ASP A 293 3.00 18.02 -10.68
N ASN A 294 2.51 18.42 -9.51
CA ASN A 294 2.78 19.72 -8.89
C ASN A 294 3.75 19.62 -7.71
N LEU A 295 4.25 18.43 -7.39
CA LEU A 295 5.22 18.25 -6.32
C LEU A 295 6.57 18.86 -6.70
N ILE A 296 7.17 19.60 -5.76
CA ILE A 296 8.52 20.15 -5.94
C ILE A 296 9.53 19.00 -5.88
N GLU A 297 10.52 19.02 -6.78
CA GLU A 297 11.59 18.03 -6.86
C GLU A 297 11.08 16.57 -6.99
N ASP A 298 9.90 16.38 -7.59
CA ASP A 298 9.28 15.04 -7.79
C ASP A 298 9.21 14.21 -6.50
N ASN A 299 8.90 14.87 -5.36
CA ASN A 299 8.95 14.24 -4.04
C ASN A 299 7.76 13.31 -3.78
N MET A 300 7.72 12.19 -4.48
CA MET A 300 6.70 11.16 -4.35
C MET A 300 6.65 10.50 -2.95
N GLY A 301 7.70 10.64 -2.14
CA GLY A 301 7.70 10.14 -0.75
C GLY A 301 6.55 10.66 0.11
N LEU A 302 5.97 11.83 -0.24
CA LEU A 302 4.76 12.35 0.38
C LEU A 302 3.52 11.49 0.07
N GLN A 303 3.40 11.06 -1.19
CA GLN A 303 2.26 10.27 -1.64
C GLN A 303 2.27 8.89 -0.96
N TYR A 304 3.42 8.23 -0.90
CA TYR A 304 3.61 6.91 -0.31
C TYR A 304 3.67 6.94 1.23
N ARG A 305 4.80 7.36 1.76
CA ARG A 305 5.17 7.13 3.16
C ARG A 305 4.52 8.08 4.16
N LYS A 306 4.37 9.37 3.81
CA LYS A 306 3.65 10.30 4.68
C LYS A 306 2.19 9.89 4.82
N THR A 307 1.55 9.50 3.73
CA THR A 307 0.14 9.06 3.77
C THR A 307 -0.01 7.78 4.60
N ALA A 308 0.84 6.77 4.38
CA ALA A 308 0.81 5.55 5.19
C ALA A 308 0.99 5.87 6.68
N MET A 309 1.94 6.75 7.04
CA MET A 309 2.15 7.22 8.41
C MET A 309 0.89 7.90 8.98
N VAL A 310 0.24 8.76 8.21
CA VAL A 310 -0.99 9.45 8.62
C VAL A 310 -2.12 8.45 8.89
N LEU A 311 -2.27 7.44 8.06
CA LEU A 311 -3.26 6.38 8.29
C LEU A 311 -2.95 5.54 9.54
N TRP A 312 -1.67 5.23 9.79
CA TRP A 312 -1.23 4.58 11.03
C TRP A 312 -1.52 5.45 12.27
N LEU A 313 -1.24 6.75 12.21
CA LEU A 313 -1.58 7.67 13.31
C LEU A 313 -3.09 7.71 13.58
N LEU A 314 -3.90 7.77 12.54
CA LEU A 314 -5.35 7.74 12.67
C LEU A 314 -5.83 6.42 13.28
N ARG A 315 -5.29 5.30 12.80
CA ARG A 315 -5.65 3.96 13.23
C ARG A 315 -5.27 3.68 14.68
N ASP A 316 -4.01 3.92 15.05
CA ASP A 316 -3.48 3.46 16.34
C ASP A 316 -3.64 4.52 17.44
N ASN A 317 -3.66 5.81 17.09
CA ASN A 317 -3.58 6.90 18.06
C ASN A 317 -4.85 7.73 18.21
N VAL A 318 -5.77 7.65 17.23
CA VAL A 318 -7.01 8.47 17.27
C VAL A 318 -8.24 7.56 17.39
N LEU A 319 -8.46 6.65 16.45
CA LEU A 319 -9.68 5.83 16.38
C LEU A 319 -9.58 4.51 17.15
N GLY A 320 -8.38 3.94 17.22
CA GLY A 320 -8.16 2.55 17.57
C GLY A 320 -8.39 1.62 16.37
N ALA A 321 -7.58 0.53 16.30
CA ALA A 321 -7.50 -0.34 15.14
C ALA A 321 -8.86 -0.83 14.62
N LYS A 322 -9.73 -1.31 15.52
CA LYS A 322 -11.03 -1.86 15.10
C LYS A 322 -11.93 -0.82 14.41
N ARG A 323 -12.06 0.38 14.97
CA ARG A 323 -12.93 1.43 14.39
C ARG A 323 -12.39 1.92 13.05
N PHE A 324 -11.07 2.06 12.96
CA PHE A 324 -10.42 2.43 11.71
C PHE A 324 -10.61 1.34 10.65
N ASP A 325 -10.30 0.10 10.97
CA ASP A 325 -10.39 -1.03 10.02
C ASP A 325 -11.83 -1.21 9.52
N ASP A 326 -12.84 -1.08 10.39
CA ASP A 326 -14.26 -1.13 10.00
C ASP A 326 -14.63 0.01 9.04
N ALA A 327 -14.16 1.24 9.32
CA ALA A 327 -14.42 2.41 8.48
C ALA A 327 -13.69 2.32 7.12
N PHE A 328 -12.47 1.82 7.11
CA PHE A 328 -11.67 1.64 5.89
C PHE A 328 -12.26 0.54 5.00
N LYS A 329 -12.73 -0.57 5.58
CA LYS A 329 -13.49 -1.60 4.85
C LYS A 329 -14.77 -1.04 4.23
N GLU A 330 -15.51 -0.25 4.99
CA GLU A 330 -16.74 0.39 4.48
C GLU A 330 -16.41 1.37 3.35
N TYR A 331 -15.30 2.10 3.42
CA TYR A 331 -14.85 2.94 2.33
C TYR A 331 -14.63 2.12 1.05
N ILE A 332 -13.91 1.00 1.12
CA ILE A 332 -13.67 0.14 -0.04
C ILE A 332 -15.00 -0.41 -0.58
N ASN A 333 -15.89 -0.94 0.29
CA ASN A 333 -17.18 -1.47 -0.12
C ASN A 333 -18.07 -0.42 -0.77
N ARG A 334 -18.12 0.78 -0.22
CA ARG A 334 -18.96 1.89 -0.70
C ARG A 334 -18.50 2.40 -2.06
N TRP A 335 -17.18 2.37 -2.30
CA TRP A 335 -16.55 2.97 -3.46
C TRP A 335 -15.93 1.96 -4.45
N ALA A 336 -16.10 0.66 -4.22
CA ALA A 336 -15.71 -0.37 -5.19
C ALA A 336 -16.33 -0.09 -6.57
N TYR A 337 -15.50 -0.07 -7.60
CA TYR A 337 -15.83 0.23 -8.99
C TYR A 337 -16.49 1.59 -9.22
N LYS A 338 -16.12 2.56 -8.39
CA LYS A 338 -16.52 3.95 -8.48
C LYS A 338 -15.31 4.86 -8.37
N HIS A 339 -15.56 6.17 -8.46
CA HIS A 339 -14.52 7.20 -8.53
C HIS A 339 -14.61 8.18 -7.36
N PRO A 340 -14.15 7.81 -6.15
CA PRO A 340 -14.20 8.69 -4.99
C PRO A 340 -13.20 9.83 -5.09
N ALA A 341 -13.60 10.99 -4.54
CA ALA A 341 -12.71 12.11 -4.24
C ALA A 341 -12.25 12.07 -2.77
N PRO A 342 -11.28 12.89 -2.35
CA PRO A 342 -10.83 12.96 -0.96
C PRO A 342 -11.95 13.15 0.07
N ASP A 343 -12.92 14.00 -0.22
CA ASP A 343 -14.05 14.24 0.68
C ASP A 343 -14.92 13.00 0.90
N ASP A 344 -15.00 12.11 -0.07
CA ASP A 344 -15.73 10.85 0.04
C ASP A 344 -15.05 9.89 1.02
N PHE A 345 -13.72 9.87 1.00
CA PHE A 345 -12.93 9.15 2.00
C PHE A 345 -13.11 9.77 3.39
N PHE A 346 -12.92 11.08 3.54
CA PHE A 346 -13.05 11.77 4.82
C PHE A 346 -14.43 11.54 5.45
N ARG A 347 -15.49 11.75 4.69
CA ARG A 347 -16.86 11.55 5.16
C ARG A 347 -17.13 10.10 5.53
N THR A 348 -16.63 9.14 4.76
CA THR A 348 -16.84 7.71 5.09
C THR A 348 -16.14 7.35 6.41
N MET A 349 -14.92 7.82 6.61
CA MET A 349 -14.20 7.58 7.86
C MET A 349 -14.91 8.22 9.06
N GLU A 350 -15.42 9.44 8.92
CA GLU A 350 -16.19 10.14 9.96
C GLU A 350 -17.54 9.47 10.25
N ASP A 351 -18.30 9.14 9.20
CA ASP A 351 -19.61 8.48 9.32
C ASP A 351 -19.52 7.16 10.08
N VAL A 352 -18.59 6.30 9.71
CA VAL A 352 -18.48 4.95 10.27
C VAL A 352 -17.81 4.95 11.63
N SER A 353 -16.78 5.78 11.83
CA SER A 353 -16.13 5.88 13.13
C SER A 353 -16.95 6.64 14.16
N GLY A 354 -17.87 7.52 13.72
CA GLY A 354 -18.65 8.38 14.59
C GLY A 354 -17.84 9.51 15.24
N GLU A 355 -16.69 9.88 14.64
CA GLU A 355 -15.79 10.95 15.13
C GLU A 355 -15.72 12.11 14.14
N ASP A 356 -15.65 13.34 14.65
CA ASP A 356 -15.31 14.52 13.87
C ASP A 356 -13.79 14.55 13.64
N LEU A 357 -13.37 14.22 12.44
CA LEU A 357 -11.95 14.15 12.04
C LEU A 357 -11.52 15.39 11.23
N GLY A 358 -12.34 16.42 11.11
CA GLY A 358 -12.02 17.62 10.34
C GLY A 358 -10.72 18.30 10.79
N TRP A 359 -10.40 18.26 12.09
CA TRP A 359 -9.13 18.72 12.63
C TRP A 359 -7.93 17.87 12.13
N PHE A 360 -8.11 16.55 12.01
CA PHE A 360 -7.10 15.61 11.57
C PHE A 360 -6.78 15.79 10.09
N TRP A 361 -7.80 15.80 9.23
CA TRP A 361 -7.62 16.03 7.79
C TRP A 361 -6.98 17.37 7.48
N ARG A 362 -7.41 18.43 8.16
CA ARG A 362 -6.81 19.75 8.02
C ARG A 362 -5.33 19.74 8.36
N SER A 363 -4.95 19.05 9.42
CA SER A 363 -3.58 19.01 9.90
C SER A 363 -2.64 18.19 9.02
N TRP A 364 -3.06 16.98 8.68
CA TRP A 364 -2.16 16.00 8.09
C TRP A 364 -2.24 15.91 6.57
N VAL A 365 -3.39 16.24 5.98
CA VAL A 365 -3.62 16.07 4.53
C VAL A 365 -3.67 17.40 3.80
N LEU A 366 -4.41 18.38 4.34
CA LEU A 366 -4.71 19.64 3.65
C LEU A 366 -3.63 20.73 3.87
N ASN A 367 -2.73 20.54 4.83
CA ASN A 367 -1.65 21.45 5.13
C ASN A 367 -0.31 20.72 5.29
N ASN A 368 0.78 21.48 5.29
CA ASN A 368 2.14 21.03 5.57
C ASN A 368 2.58 21.36 7.01
N TRP A 369 1.65 21.31 7.94
CA TRP A 369 1.88 21.61 9.34
C TRP A 369 2.75 20.57 10.04
N ALA A 370 3.31 20.94 11.20
CA ALA A 370 4.16 20.08 12.02
C ALA A 370 3.54 19.79 13.38
N LEU A 371 3.90 18.65 13.97
CA LEU A 371 3.59 18.27 15.34
C LEU A 371 4.81 18.56 16.22
N ASP A 372 4.57 19.26 17.32
CA ASP A 372 5.57 19.57 18.34
C ASP A 372 4.83 19.81 19.67
N GLN A 373 4.89 18.86 20.58
CA GLN A 373 4.28 18.91 21.91
C GLN A 373 5.37 19.01 22.96
N ALA A 374 5.26 19.93 23.90
CA ALA A 374 6.28 20.17 24.92
C ALA A 374 5.74 20.06 26.34
N ILE A 375 6.59 19.65 27.29
CA ILE A 375 6.38 19.86 28.71
C ILE A 375 7.04 21.18 29.07
N THR A 376 6.24 22.17 29.52
CA THR A 376 6.75 23.50 29.78
C THR A 376 6.86 23.85 31.27
N ASP A 377 6.17 23.10 32.16
CA ASP A 377 6.21 23.33 33.58
C ASP A 377 5.75 22.10 34.39
N VAL A 378 6.40 21.82 35.51
CA VAL A 378 5.99 20.82 36.51
C VAL A 378 6.08 21.44 37.89
N GLN A 379 4.94 21.74 38.48
CA GLN A 379 4.86 22.49 39.74
C GLN A 379 4.18 21.68 40.84
N TYR A 380 4.90 21.33 41.88
CA TYR A 380 4.33 20.65 43.06
C TYR A 380 3.36 21.55 43.85
N ILE A 381 2.25 20.98 44.31
CA ILE A 381 1.26 21.69 45.10
C ILE A 381 1.89 22.19 46.40
N LEU A 382 1.89 23.50 46.62
CA LEU A 382 2.53 24.17 47.74
C LEU A 382 4.04 23.84 47.92
N GLY A 383 4.70 23.43 46.82
CA GLY A 383 6.09 22.97 46.86
C GLY A 383 6.30 21.59 47.52
N ASP A 384 5.24 20.86 47.79
CA ASP A 384 5.28 19.57 48.49
C ASP A 384 5.00 18.40 47.56
N PRO A 385 6.01 17.61 47.20
CA PRO A 385 5.83 16.46 46.28
C PRO A 385 4.79 15.43 46.72
N SER A 386 4.54 15.31 48.03
CA SER A 386 3.56 14.37 48.55
C SER A 386 2.10 14.76 48.27
N LYS A 387 1.86 15.92 47.71
CA LYS A 387 0.52 16.45 47.36
C LYS A 387 0.21 16.34 45.87
N GLY A 388 1.14 15.83 45.09
CA GLY A 388 1.05 15.79 43.61
C GLY A 388 1.56 17.06 42.95
N ALA A 389 1.46 17.14 41.64
CA ALA A 389 1.94 18.27 40.87
C ALA A 389 0.97 18.67 39.75
N TYR A 390 1.00 19.92 39.39
CA TYR A 390 0.47 20.40 38.11
C TYR A 390 1.54 20.26 37.04
N ILE A 391 1.14 19.66 35.93
CA ILE A 391 1.96 19.57 34.71
C ILE A 391 1.33 20.45 33.65
N THR A 392 2.15 21.26 32.99
CA THR A 392 1.73 22.10 31.85
C THR A 392 2.35 21.53 30.59
N VAL A 393 1.49 21.18 29.66
CA VAL A 393 1.88 20.75 28.29
C VAL A 393 1.50 21.84 27.30
N LYS A 394 2.25 21.98 26.24
CA LYS A 394 2.04 22.99 25.20
C LYS A 394 2.12 22.39 23.81
N ASN A 395 1.22 22.81 22.92
CA ASN A 395 1.35 22.58 21.50
C ASN A 395 2.19 23.71 20.89
N MET A 396 3.40 23.40 20.46
CA MET A 396 4.40 24.39 20.00
C MET A 396 4.24 24.72 18.52
N ARG A 397 3.57 23.85 17.77
CA ARG A 397 3.30 23.99 16.32
C ARG A 397 1.79 23.87 16.04
N GLU A 398 1.41 23.59 14.80
CA GLU A 398 0.02 23.72 14.36
C GLU A 398 -0.80 22.44 14.56
N ILE A 399 -0.17 21.24 14.54
CA ILE A 399 -0.90 19.97 14.59
C ILE A 399 -1.33 19.65 16.03
N PRO A 400 -2.65 19.56 16.28
CA PRO A 400 -3.14 19.02 17.54
C PRO A 400 -3.16 17.49 17.48
N MET A 401 -2.64 16.84 18.52
CA MET A 401 -2.78 15.39 18.74
C MET A 401 -3.12 15.12 20.20
N PRO A 402 -3.73 13.99 20.55
CA PRO A 402 -3.84 13.56 21.94
C PRO A 402 -2.47 13.57 22.61
N VAL A 403 -2.39 13.92 23.90
CA VAL A 403 -1.10 13.96 24.61
C VAL A 403 -0.96 12.67 25.43
N LYS A 404 -0.06 11.81 25.04
CA LYS A 404 0.29 10.60 25.79
C LYS A 404 1.44 10.89 26.74
N LEU A 405 1.26 10.64 28.03
CA LEU A 405 2.25 10.95 29.06
C LEU A 405 2.60 9.72 29.89
N GLU A 406 3.87 9.61 30.26
CA GLU A 406 4.34 8.75 31.33
C GLU A 406 5.09 9.57 32.37
N ILE A 407 4.65 9.51 33.62
CA ILE A 407 5.28 10.11 34.77
C ILE A 407 5.94 9.00 35.56
N THR A 408 7.25 9.09 35.81
CA THR A 408 7.99 8.17 36.67
C THR A 408 8.29 8.85 38.00
N THR A 409 7.92 8.24 39.12
CA THR A 409 8.25 8.72 40.45
C THR A 409 9.64 8.24 40.88
N VAL A 410 10.19 8.86 41.93
CA VAL A 410 11.51 8.50 42.48
C VAL A 410 11.59 7.06 42.99
N SER A 411 10.46 6.40 43.27
CA SER A 411 10.41 4.96 43.59
C SER A 411 10.38 4.07 42.35
N GLY A 412 10.34 4.67 41.14
CA GLY A 412 10.20 3.93 39.88
C GLY A 412 8.76 3.59 39.50
N LYS A 413 7.76 4.07 40.24
CA LYS A 413 6.35 3.89 39.87
C LYS A 413 6.03 4.69 38.62
N LYS A 414 5.38 4.07 37.64
CA LYS A 414 4.93 4.69 36.39
C LYS A 414 3.45 5.02 36.46
N ILE A 415 3.10 6.24 36.07
CA ILE A 415 1.74 6.75 35.93
C ILE A 415 1.57 7.15 34.48
N ARG A 416 0.70 6.46 33.72
CA ARG A 416 0.36 6.81 32.34
C ARG A 416 -0.94 7.60 32.29
N LYS A 417 -0.97 8.64 31.47
CA LYS A 417 -2.14 9.49 31.25
C LYS A 417 -2.23 9.90 29.80
N THR A 418 -3.45 9.89 29.26
CA THR A 418 -3.74 10.43 27.93
C THR A 418 -4.69 11.60 28.07
N LEU A 419 -4.33 12.75 27.50
CA LEU A 419 -5.22 13.90 27.36
C LEU A 419 -5.84 13.85 25.97
N PRO A 420 -7.16 14.05 25.83
CA PRO A 420 -7.80 14.02 24.53
C PRO A 420 -7.43 15.23 23.69
N VAL A 421 -7.61 15.16 22.38
CA VAL A 421 -7.25 16.22 21.44
C VAL A 421 -7.99 17.53 21.72
N GLU A 422 -9.16 17.47 22.32
CA GLU A 422 -10.01 18.61 22.66
C GLU A 422 -9.35 19.60 23.60
N VAL A 423 -8.29 19.23 24.35
CA VAL A 423 -7.52 20.17 25.18
C VAL A 423 -6.94 21.31 24.34
N TRP A 424 -6.71 21.05 23.04
CA TRP A 424 -6.17 22.03 22.09
C TRP A 424 -7.23 22.87 21.36
N LYS A 425 -8.54 22.62 21.59
CA LYS A 425 -9.61 23.27 20.82
C LYS A 425 -9.59 24.80 20.93
N ASN A 426 -9.25 25.32 22.12
CA ASN A 426 -9.22 26.76 22.38
C ASN A 426 -7.92 27.22 23.06
N ASN A 427 -6.94 26.34 23.20
CA ASN A 427 -5.73 26.58 23.98
C ASN A 427 -4.50 26.10 23.24
N VAL A 428 -3.38 26.77 23.45
CA VAL A 428 -2.06 26.30 23.00
C VAL A 428 -1.30 25.64 24.15
N ASP A 429 -1.73 25.82 25.38
CA ASP A 429 -1.20 25.18 26.59
C ASP A 429 -2.33 24.60 27.44
N TRP A 430 -2.06 23.52 28.13
CA TRP A 430 -2.99 22.84 29.01
C TRP A 430 -2.33 22.45 30.34
N LYS A 431 -2.89 22.90 31.46
CA LYS A 431 -2.41 22.58 32.81
C LYS A 431 -3.36 21.61 33.50
N PHE A 432 -2.85 20.49 33.99
CA PHE A 432 -3.63 19.45 34.66
C PHE A 432 -2.93 18.92 35.90
N LEU A 433 -3.71 18.36 36.83
CA LEU A 433 -3.22 17.76 38.05
C LEU A 433 -2.86 16.29 37.85
N VAL A 434 -1.69 15.89 38.38
CA VAL A 434 -1.28 14.50 38.58
C VAL A 434 -1.18 14.26 40.09
N GLU A 435 -2.02 13.39 40.62
CA GLU A 435 -1.99 12.96 42.01
C GLU A 435 -0.79 12.04 42.22
N SER A 436 0.02 12.34 43.22
CA SER A 436 1.15 11.54 43.68
C SER A 436 1.45 11.82 45.13
N THR A 437 2.00 10.83 45.81
CA THR A 437 2.56 10.98 47.15
C THR A 437 4.09 11.03 47.18
N GLU A 438 4.68 11.04 45.96
CA GLU A 438 6.13 10.99 45.76
C GLU A 438 6.55 12.05 44.73
N ALA A 439 7.80 12.47 44.82
CA ALA A 439 8.42 13.32 43.82
C ALA A 439 8.53 12.58 42.47
N PHE A 440 8.49 13.36 41.40
CA PHE A 440 8.72 12.86 40.06
C PHE A 440 10.22 12.80 39.74
N GLU A 441 10.66 11.67 39.21
CA GLU A 441 11.99 11.48 38.62
C GLU A 441 12.04 12.09 37.23
N LYS A 442 10.97 11.82 36.43
CA LYS A 442 10.81 12.36 35.08
C LYS A 442 9.36 12.38 34.63
N VAL A 443 9.07 13.23 33.67
CA VAL A 443 7.83 13.26 32.90
C VAL A 443 8.18 13.21 31.42
N MET A 444 7.45 12.42 30.66
CA MET A 444 7.72 12.22 29.24
C MET A 444 6.42 12.25 28.43
N ILE A 445 6.38 13.05 27.36
CA ILE A 445 5.36 12.95 26.32
C ILE A 445 5.81 11.88 25.35
N ASP A 446 4.83 11.15 24.77
CA ASP A 446 5.02 10.08 23.81
C ASP A 446 6.06 9.03 24.25
N PRO A 447 5.85 8.35 25.39
CA PRO A 447 6.82 7.42 25.96
C PRO A 447 7.07 6.18 25.10
N ASP A 448 6.17 5.88 24.17
CA ASP A 448 6.24 4.72 23.27
C ASP A 448 6.77 5.10 21.88
N PHE A 449 7.12 6.38 21.66
CA PHE A 449 7.68 6.92 20.41
C PHE A 449 6.79 6.66 19.19
N GLU A 450 5.52 6.97 19.30
CA GLU A 450 4.52 6.75 18.25
C GLU A 450 4.25 7.99 17.39
N TYR A 451 4.70 9.18 17.82
CA TYR A 451 4.44 10.45 17.15
C TYR A 451 5.65 10.98 16.38
N PRO A 452 5.45 11.58 15.20
CA PRO A 452 6.50 12.25 14.45
C PRO A 452 6.70 13.69 14.97
N ASP A 453 7.01 13.83 16.25
CA ASP A 453 7.29 15.09 16.89
C ASP A 453 8.63 15.66 16.40
N VAL A 454 8.64 16.92 15.94
CA VAL A 454 9.81 17.53 15.31
C VAL A 454 10.87 18.01 16.29
N ASP A 455 10.54 18.13 17.58
CA ASP A 455 11.49 18.44 18.65
C ASP A 455 11.30 17.54 19.89
N ALA A 456 11.63 16.28 19.77
CA ALA A 456 11.50 15.32 20.88
C ALA A 456 12.31 15.69 22.14
N LYS A 457 13.17 16.74 22.12
CA LYS A 457 13.92 17.18 23.29
C LYS A 457 13.04 17.90 24.30
N ASN A 458 12.01 18.60 23.83
CA ASN A 458 11.08 19.32 24.69
C ASN A 458 9.95 18.44 25.24
N ASN A 459 9.89 17.18 24.80
CA ASN A 459 8.96 16.15 25.30
C ASN A 459 9.34 15.59 26.66
N TYR A 460 10.45 16.01 27.21
CA TYR A 460 11.03 15.46 28.43
C TYR A 460 11.23 16.52 29.49
N TRP A 461 10.91 16.20 30.75
CA TRP A 461 11.22 16.99 31.93
C TRP A 461 11.82 16.10 33.01
N ASP A 462 12.84 16.57 33.68
CA ASP A 462 13.36 16.07 34.94
C ASP A 462 13.73 17.23 35.87
N PRO A 463 13.94 17.00 37.19
CA PRO A 463 14.25 18.05 38.15
C PRO A 463 15.54 18.83 37.87
N SER A 464 16.41 18.35 36.97
CA SER A 464 17.64 19.06 36.58
C SER A 464 17.44 19.95 35.36
N SER A 465 16.23 19.92 34.77
CA SER A 465 15.86 20.73 33.59
C SER A 465 15.46 22.18 33.97
N GLU A 466 15.40 22.52 35.28
CA GLU A 466 15.04 23.84 35.81
C GLU A 466 16.24 24.79 35.96
#